data_05bf91d81a32c1581148045d0970394e
#
_entry.id   05bf91d81a32c1581148045d0970394e
#
_cell.length_a   1.000
_cell.length_b   1.000
_cell.length_c   1.000
_cell.angle_alpha   90.00
_cell.angle_beta   90.00
_cell.angle_gamma   90.00
#
_symmetry.space_group_name_H-M   'P 1'
#
loop_
_entity.id
_entity.type
_entity.pdbx_description
1 polymer ?
#
loop_
_entity_poly.entity_id
_entity_poly.type
_entity_poly.pdbx_seq_one_letter_code
_entity_poly.pdbx_strand_id
1 'polypeptide(L)'
;CKEKPKEENADTQAIAEAPAAIAPEKGMYAMIYTNKGNMKVALEFKKVPMTVANFVALAEGKMKNNAVKEGKPFYDGLKFHRVIDKFMIQGGDPLGTGMGGPGYQFPDEFDASLKHDGPGVMSMANAGPGTNGSQFFITHLSTNWLDGKHSVFGKVIEGLDVVNKIQQDDIIDSLRIIRESPEAIAFDAVNVYQSKFQENKTKQEAQIKAQMQAVLSTPEYIAFENFARSNFPKAIKADLGYYYLVNSLGKGPMPAKGQEIAVHYVGRLMDGTIFDQSKGRPPIEFAVGTGRVIPGWDDALLKFPVGTK
;
A
#
# COMPACT_ATOMS: atom_id res chain seq x y z
N CYS A 1 -3.83 60.37 -57.80
CA CYS A 1 -3.41 59.29 -56.89
C CYS A 1 -4.59 58.92 -56.04
N LYS A 2 -5.10 57.69 -56.22
CA LYS A 2 -6.25 57.11 -55.49
C LYS A 2 -5.69 56.04 -54.55
N GLU A 3 -5.88 56.26 -53.26
CA GLU A 3 -5.63 55.26 -52.23
C GLU A 3 -6.72 54.19 -52.25
N LYS A 4 -6.28 52.93 -52.16
CA LYS A 4 -7.16 51.77 -51.97
C LYS A 4 -7.32 51.49 -50.49
N PRO A 5 -8.47 51.06 -49.98
CA PRO A 5 -8.69 50.66 -48.61
C PRO A 5 -8.06 49.31 -48.35
N LYS A 6 -7.47 49.16 -47.15
CA LYS A 6 -6.99 47.88 -46.61
C LYS A 6 -8.17 47.02 -46.17
N GLU A 7 -8.23 45.76 -46.66
CA GLU A 7 -9.11 44.72 -46.16
C GLU A 7 -8.61 44.26 -44.77
N GLU A 8 -9.47 44.36 -43.79
CA GLU A 8 -9.31 43.74 -42.45
C GLU A 8 -9.65 42.27 -42.60
N ASN A 9 -8.63 41.40 -42.41
CA ASN A 9 -8.84 39.97 -42.26
C ASN A 9 -9.38 39.69 -40.85
N ALA A 10 -10.66 39.34 -40.77
CA ALA A 10 -11.26 38.79 -39.56
C ALA A 10 -10.77 37.37 -39.38
N ASP A 11 -9.82 37.17 -38.47
CA ASP A 11 -9.35 35.86 -37.97
C ASP A 11 -10.50 35.22 -37.18
N THR A 12 -11.28 34.38 -37.83
CA THR A 12 -12.29 33.55 -37.17
C THR A 12 -11.55 32.37 -36.53
N GLN A 13 -11.10 32.54 -35.29
CA GLN A 13 -10.65 31.41 -34.49
C GLN A 13 -11.84 30.45 -34.29
N ALA A 14 -11.75 29.29 -34.93
CA ALA A 14 -12.62 28.16 -34.65
C ALA A 14 -12.49 27.77 -33.19
N ILE A 15 -13.56 27.98 -32.43
CA ILE A 15 -13.70 27.46 -31.08
C ILE A 15 -13.76 25.94 -31.26
N ALA A 16 -12.67 25.24 -30.90
CA ALA A 16 -12.63 23.79 -30.81
C ALA A 16 -13.71 23.35 -29.82
N GLU A 17 -14.75 22.68 -30.31
CA GLU A 17 -15.75 22.03 -29.47
C GLU A 17 -15.04 21.10 -28.52
N ALA A 18 -15.26 21.32 -27.21
CA ALA A 18 -14.83 20.39 -26.20
C ALA A 18 -15.42 18.99 -26.51
N PRO A 19 -14.63 17.90 -26.38
CA PRO A 19 -15.15 16.58 -26.68
C PRO A 19 -16.39 16.32 -25.84
N ALA A 20 -17.48 15.89 -26.49
CA ALA A 20 -18.75 15.58 -25.86
C ALA A 20 -18.49 14.67 -24.64
N ALA A 21 -18.97 15.09 -23.47
CA ALA A 21 -18.89 14.30 -22.25
C ALA A 21 -19.56 12.95 -22.53
N ILE A 22 -18.76 11.89 -22.61
CA ILE A 22 -19.25 10.51 -22.68
C ILE A 22 -20.10 10.33 -21.42
N ALA A 23 -21.40 10.05 -21.61
CA ALA A 23 -22.31 9.76 -20.50
C ALA A 23 -21.64 8.68 -19.62
N PRO A 24 -21.55 8.87 -18.31
CA PRO A 24 -20.86 7.92 -17.45
C PRO A 24 -21.50 6.55 -17.63
N GLU A 25 -20.68 5.56 -18.04
CA GLU A 25 -21.15 4.18 -18.10
C GLU A 25 -21.72 3.83 -16.73
N LYS A 26 -22.93 3.21 -16.72
CA LYS A 26 -23.54 2.71 -15.49
C LYS A 26 -22.53 1.84 -14.75
N GLY A 27 -22.15 2.23 -13.54
CA GLY A 27 -21.03 1.63 -12.83
C GLY A 27 -21.28 1.52 -11.32
N MET A 28 -20.20 1.65 -10.57
CA MET A 28 -20.20 1.74 -9.11
C MET A 28 -19.70 3.12 -8.72
N TYR A 29 -20.38 3.77 -7.79
CA TYR A 29 -20.03 5.12 -7.35
C TYR A 29 -20.01 5.21 -5.82
N ALA A 30 -19.18 6.10 -5.31
CA ALA A 30 -19.27 6.59 -3.94
C ALA A 30 -19.86 7.99 -3.95
N MET A 31 -20.96 8.18 -3.23
CA MET A 31 -21.50 9.50 -2.92
C MET A 31 -20.94 9.92 -1.55
N ILE A 32 -20.14 10.95 -1.54
CA ILE A 32 -19.51 11.52 -0.33
C ILE A 32 -20.24 12.81 0.00
N TYR A 33 -20.98 12.81 1.11
CA TYR A 33 -21.68 13.96 1.64
C TYR A 33 -20.79 14.67 2.64
N THR A 34 -20.62 15.97 2.50
CA THR A 34 -19.77 16.77 3.39
C THR A 34 -20.45 18.07 3.79
N ASN A 35 -19.95 18.72 4.83
CA ASN A 35 -20.39 20.05 5.25
C ASN A 35 -20.12 21.17 4.20
N LYS A 36 -19.43 20.87 3.08
CA LYS A 36 -19.17 21.80 1.95
C LYS A 36 -19.95 21.47 0.70
N GLY A 37 -20.69 20.37 0.68
CA GLY A 37 -21.44 19.84 -0.46
C GLY A 37 -21.14 18.39 -0.73
N ASN A 38 -21.61 17.89 -1.85
CA ASN A 38 -21.53 16.47 -2.20
C ASN A 38 -20.56 16.23 -3.35
N MET A 39 -19.89 15.08 -3.30
CA MET A 39 -19.01 14.60 -4.37
C MET A 39 -19.46 13.21 -4.82
N LYS A 40 -19.59 12.98 -6.14
CA LYS A 40 -19.81 11.65 -6.72
C LYS A 40 -18.51 11.16 -7.34
N VAL A 41 -18.05 10.00 -6.89
CA VAL A 41 -16.80 9.38 -7.34
C VAL A 41 -17.12 8.10 -8.08
N ALA A 42 -16.69 7.97 -9.34
CA ALA A 42 -16.72 6.71 -10.06
C ALA A 42 -15.62 5.78 -9.52
N LEU A 43 -15.96 4.53 -9.19
CA LEU A 43 -15.04 3.56 -8.62
C LEU A 43 -14.61 2.54 -9.69
N GLU A 44 -13.32 2.30 -9.79
CA GLU A 44 -12.68 1.42 -10.78
C GLU A 44 -12.67 -0.06 -10.34
N PHE A 45 -13.82 -0.57 -9.92
CA PHE A 45 -13.97 -1.91 -9.31
C PHE A 45 -13.60 -3.08 -10.24
N LYS A 46 -13.54 -2.86 -11.56
CA LYS A 46 -13.10 -3.87 -12.54
C LYS A 46 -11.57 -3.92 -12.67
N LYS A 47 -10.89 -2.77 -12.55
CA LYS A 47 -9.44 -2.64 -12.75
C LYS A 47 -8.65 -2.89 -11.48
N VAL A 48 -9.14 -2.39 -10.36
CA VAL A 48 -8.51 -2.52 -9.03
C VAL A 48 -9.52 -3.04 -8.00
N PRO A 49 -9.99 -4.29 -8.21
CA PRO A 49 -11.10 -4.86 -7.45
C PRO A 49 -10.82 -5.00 -5.96
N MET A 50 -9.60 -5.30 -5.53
CA MET A 50 -9.26 -5.45 -4.11
C MET A 50 -9.34 -4.11 -3.39
N THR A 51 -8.77 -3.07 -3.98
CA THR A 51 -8.76 -1.71 -3.41
C THR A 51 -10.16 -1.15 -3.28
N VAL A 52 -10.97 -1.27 -4.36
CA VAL A 52 -12.37 -0.85 -4.32
C VAL A 52 -13.18 -1.68 -3.33
N ALA A 53 -12.94 -3.00 -3.27
CA ALA A 53 -13.64 -3.89 -2.34
C ALA A 53 -13.36 -3.52 -0.88
N ASN A 54 -12.11 -3.22 -0.52
CA ASN A 54 -11.78 -2.71 0.81
C ASN A 54 -12.55 -1.43 1.14
N PHE A 55 -12.48 -0.43 0.25
CA PHE A 55 -13.15 0.85 0.43
C PHE A 55 -14.67 0.69 0.57
N VAL A 56 -15.29 -0.08 -0.32
CA VAL A 56 -16.75 -0.34 -0.32
C VAL A 56 -17.19 -1.10 0.92
N ALA A 57 -16.47 -2.15 1.31
CA ALA A 57 -16.83 -2.95 2.49
C ALA A 57 -16.69 -2.15 3.80
N LEU A 58 -15.69 -1.26 3.89
CA LEU A 58 -15.57 -0.30 5.00
C LEU A 58 -16.72 0.72 4.98
N ALA A 59 -17.03 1.30 3.82
CA ALA A 59 -18.12 2.27 3.66
C ALA A 59 -19.49 1.69 4.04
N GLU A 60 -19.71 0.42 3.78
CA GLU A 60 -20.96 -0.29 4.13
C GLU A 60 -20.96 -0.90 5.55
N GLY A 61 -19.87 -0.76 6.31
CA GLY A 61 -19.74 -1.34 7.64
C GLY A 61 -19.65 -2.87 7.66
N LYS A 62 -19.31 -3.49 6.52
CA LYS A 62 -19.24 -4.94 6.34
C LYS A 62 -17.82 -5.51 6.55
N MET A 63 -16.80 -4.65 6.57
CA MET A 63 -15.42 -5.05 6.81
C MET A 63 -15.12 -5.02 8.30
N LYS A 64 -14.64 -6.16 8.82
CA LYS A 64 -14.12 -6.21 10.19
C LYS A 64 -12.91 -5.27 10.33
N ASN A 65 -12.95 -4.41 11.34
CA ASN A 65 -11.92 -3.44 11.64
C ASN A 65 -11.83 -3.20 13.16
N ASN A 66 -10.80 -2.48 13.62
CA ASN A 66 -10.59 -2.20 15.04
C ASN A 66 -10.98 -0.77 15.48
N ALA A 67 -11.45 0.06 14.54
CA ALA A 67 -11.69 1.48 14.79
C ALA A 67 -13.19 1.80 14.98
N VAL A 68 -14.06 1.08 14.28
CA VAL A 68 -15.50 1.34 14.27
C VAL A 68 -16.25 0.06 14.63
N LYS A 69 -17.34 0.19 15.39
CA LYS A 69 -18.18 -0.95 15.77
C LYS A 69 -18.72 -1.66 14.53
N GLU A 70 -18.74 -2.98 14.55
CA GLU A 70 -19.24 -3.82 13.48
C GLU A 70 -20.67 -3.41 13.05
N GLY A 71 -20.92 -3.39 11.76
CA GLY A 71 -22.17 -2.97 11.13
C GLY A 71 -22.34 -1.45 10.98
N LYS A 72 -21.39 -0.63 11.44
CA LYS A 72 -21.43 0.82 11.21
C LYS A 72 -20.56 1.21 10.02
N PRO A 73 -21.05 2.12 9.14
CA PRO A 73 -20.24 2.71 8.09
C PRO A 73 -18.97 3.34 8.67
N PHE A 74 -17.82 2.98 8.09
CA PHE A 74 -16.51 3.36 8.63
C PHE A 74 -16.20 4.85 8.47
N TYR A 75 -16.62 5.45 7.34
CA TYR A 75 -16.22 6.80 6.94
C TYR A 75 -17.15 7.90 7.49
N ASP A 76 -18.31 7.56 8.00
CA ASP A 76 -19.29 8.54 8.51
C ASP A 76 -18.73 9.27 9.73
N GLY A 77 -18.73 10.60 9.68
CA GLY A 77 -18.22 11.47 10.74
C GLY A 77 -16.71 11.67 10.75
N LEU A 78 -15.96 11.05 9.83
CA LEU A 78 -14.52 11.26 9.74
C LEU A 78 -14.18 12.61 9.10
N LYS A 79 -12.98 13.10 9.43
CA LYS A 79 -12.49 14.40 8.94
C LYS A 79 -11.57 14.24 7.73
N PHE A 80 -11.50 15.29 6.93
CA PHE A 80 -10.35 15.55 6.07
C PHE A 80 -9.22 16.12 6.94
N HIS A 81 -8.46 15.24 7.56
CA HIS A 81 -7.44 15.60 8.56
C HIS A 81 -6.20 16.28 7.97
N ARG A 82 -6.01 16.19 6.63
CA ARG A 82 -4.91 16.84 5.93
C ARG A 82 -5.39 17.40 4.59
N VAL A 83 -5.26 18.69 4.42
CA VAL A 83 -5.59 19.40 3.17
C VAL A 83 -4.39 20.25 2.78
N ILE A 84 -3.90 20.07 1.56
CA ILE A 84 -2.81 20.88 1.01
C ILE A 84 -3.33 21.51 -0.29
N ASP A 85 -3.41 22.83 -0.29
CA ASP A 85 -3.83 23.60 -1.47
C ASP A 85 -2.98 23.24 -2.69
N LYS A 86 -3.65 23.13 -3.86
CA LYS A 86 -3.02 22.75 -5.15
C LYS A 86 -2.34 21.39 -5.13
N PHE A 87 -2.65 20.53 -4.17
CA PHE A 87 -2.16 19.16 -4.12
C PHE A 87 -3.30 18.18 -3.93
N MET A 88 -3.85 18.05 -2.70
CA MET A 88 -4.89 17.05 -2.42
C MET A 88 -5.64 17.33 -1.10
N ILE A 89 -6.80 16.70 -0.96
CA ILE A 89 -7.51 16.52 0.31
C ILE A 89 -7.38 15.05 0.75
N GLN A 90 -7.08 14.80 2.02
CA GLN A 90 -6.86 13.45 2.56
C GLN A 90 -7.79 13.20 3.75
N GLY A 91 -8.50 12.08 3.70
CA GLY A 91 -9.42 11.62 4.74
C GLY A 91 -9.32 10.11 4.98
N GLY A 92 -10.32 9.55 5.71
CA GLY A 92 -10.40 8.12 5.97
C GLY A 92 -9.57 7.63 7.16
N ASP A 93 -9.05 8.54 7.97
CA ASP A 93 -8.37 8.23 9.23
C ASP A 93 -9.36 8.32 10.41
N PRO A 94 -9.67 7.21 11.11
CA PRO A 94 -10.58 7.24 12.25
C PRO A 94 -10.05 8.03 13.46
N LEU A 95 -8.73 8.25 13.54
CA LEU A 95 -8.10 9.06 14.60
C LEU A 95 -7.96 10.54 14.20
N GLY A 96 -8.05 10.86 12.91
CA GLY A 96 -7.86 12.22 12.40
C GLY A 96 -6.44 12.78 12.57
N THR A 97 -5.44 11.93 12.72
CA THR A 97 -4.03 12.30 12.99
C THR A 97 -3.08 11.95 11.85
N GLY A 98 -3.55 11.22 10.84
CA GLY A 98 -2.75 10.64 9.78
C GLY A 98 -2.15 9.27 10.12
N MET A 99 -2.28 8.82 11.37
CA MET A 99 -1.70 7.56 11.86
C MET A 99 -2.74 6.44 12.06
N GLY A 100 -4.03 6.75 11.97
CA GLY A 100 -5.10 5.79 12.15
C GLY A 100 -5.41 4.98 10.89
N GLY A 101 -6.16 3.90 11.09
CA GLY A 101 -6.58 3.01 10.01
C GLY A 101 -7.54 1.92 10.50
N PRO A 102 -7.84 0.93 9.66
CA PRO A 102 -8.80 -0.12 9.98
C PRO A 102 -8.22 -1.23 10.87
N GLY A 103 -6.93 -1.16 11.25
CA GLY A 103 -6.22 -2.18 12.04
C GLY A 103 -5.60 -3.31 11.22
N TYR A 104 -5.57 -3.15 9.91
CA TYR A 104 -4.88 -4.04 8.98
C TYR A 104 -4.33 -3.23 7.80
N GLN A 105 -3.45 -3.87 7.02
CA GLN A 105 -2.89 -3.32 5.78
C GLN A 105 -3.10 -4.32 4.65
N PHE A 106 -3.12 -3.81 3.41
CA PHE A 106 -3.21 -4.64 2.21
C PHE A 106 -2.28 -4.14 1.11
N PRO A 107 -1.87 -5.04 0.19
CA PRO A 107 -0.95 -4.73 -0.91
C PRO A 107 -1.47 -3.63 -1.83
N ASP A 108 -0.54 -2.98 -2.54
CA ASP A 108 -0.87 -2.09 -3.65
C ASP A 108 -1.51 -2.86 -4.80
N GLU A 109 -2.41 -2.19 -5.52
CA GLU A 109 -3.05 -2.70 -6.71
C GLU A 109 -3.01 -1.61 -7.79
N PHE A 110 -2.17 -1.83 -8.81
CA PHE A 110 -1.92 -0.86 -9.87
C PHE A 110 -2.50 -1.35 -11.20
N ASP A 111 -3.15 -0.44 -11.92
CA ASP A 111 -3.54 -0.62 -13.32
C ASP A 111 -2.84 0.45 -14.18
N ALA A 112 -2.27 0.03 -15.31
CA ALA A 112 -1.48 0.92 -16.16
C ALA A 112 -2.29 2.11 -16.74
N SER A 113 -3.61 1.97 -16.84
CA SER A 113 -4.52 3.01 -17.33
C SER A 113 -4.95 4.01 -16.24
N LEU A 114 -4.71 3.70 -14.97
CA LEU A 114 -5.09 4.53 -13.84
C LEU A 114 -3.91 5.38 -13.38
N LYS A 115 -4.00 6.68 -13.60
CA LYS A 115 -2.95 7.66 -13.37
C LYS A 115 -3.44 8.82 -12.52
N HIS A 116 -2.50 9.50 -11.86
CA HIS A 116 -2.75 10.77 -11.18
C HIS A 116 -2.64 11.94 -12.17
N ASP A 117 -3.39 11.87 -13.27
CA ASP A 117 -3.27 12.72 -14.46
C ASP A 117 -4.01 14.06 -14.37
N GLY A 118 -4.75 14.30 -13.31
CA GLY A 118 -5.52 15.54 -13.19
C GLY A 118 -6.22 15.71 -11.85
N PRO A 119 -7.11 16.70 -11.74
CA PRO A 119 -7.91 16.91 -10.55
C PRO A 119 -8.97 15.83 -10.36
N GLY A 120 -9.36 15.59 -9.10
CA GLY A 120 -10.41 14.65 -8.74
C GLY A 120 -10.02 13.18 -8.79
N VAL A 121 -8.74 12.82 -8.97
CA VAL A 121 -8.30 11.43 -8.88
C VAL A 121 -8.33 10.99 -7.42
N MET A 122 -9.03 9.87 -7.14
CA MET A 122 -9.10 9.26 -5.82
C MET A 122 -8.12 8.10 -5.73
N SER A 123 -7.25 8.15 -4.73
CA SER A 123 -6.13 7.22 -4.55
C SER A 123 -5.90 6.87 -3.08
N MET A 124 -5.31 5.70 -2.80
CA MET A 124 -5.00 5.27 -1.43
C MET A 124 -3.80 6.04 -0.87
N ALA A 125 -3.95 6.57 0.33
CA ALA A 125 -2.82 7.01 1.13
C ALA A 125 -2.14 5.79 1.78
N ASN A 126 -0.80 5.79 1.81
CA ASN A 126 -0.01 4.73 2.41
C ASN A 126 1.30 5.29 3.00
N ALA A 127 1.98 4.51 3.82
CA ALA A 127 3.28 4.80 4.42
C ALA A 127 4.45 4.09 3.71
N GLY A 128 4.25 3.65 2.48
CA GLY A 128 5.17 2.87 1.65
C GLY A 128 4.48 1.67 1.01
N PRO A 129 5.20 0.88 0.21
CA PRO A 129 4.62 -0.24 -0.53
C PRO A 129 3.85 -1.22 0.36
N GLY A 130 2.62 -1.57 -0.05
CA GLY A 130 1.80 -2.57 0.62
C GLY A 130 1.21 -2.16 1.97
N THR A 131 1.20 -0.86 2.31
CA THR A 131 0.68 -0.37 3.59
C THR A 131 -0.67 0.35 3.47
N ASN A 132 -1.48 0.00 2.46
CA ASN A 132 -2.81 0.57 2.28
C ASN A 132 -3.74 0.15 3.43
N GLY A 133 -4.60 1.05 3.85
CA GLY A 133 -5.58 0.83 4.92
C GLY A 133 -6.95 1.40 4.57
N SER A 134 -7.40 2.41 5.32
CA SER A 134 -8.66 3.13 5.05
C SER A 134 -8.45 4.55 4.53
N GLN A 135 -7.24 5.11 4.67
CA GLN A 135 -6.99 6.48 4.26
C GLN A 135 -6.92 6.62 2.74
N PHE A 136 -7.55 7.66 2.23
CA PHE A 136 -7.55 8.02 0.82
C PHE A 136 -7.29 9.52 0.63
N PHE A 137 -6.90 9.90 -0.58
CA PHE A 137 -6.82 11.31 -0.95
C PHE A 137 -7.49 11.55 -2.31
N ILE A 138 -7.92 12.80 -2.53
CA ILE A 138 -8.47 13.26 -3.80
C ILE A 138 -7.61 14.45 -4.27
N THR A 139 -7.13 14.39 -5.50
CA THR A 139 -6.19 15.38 -6.05
C THR A 139 -6.87 16.68 -6.46
N HIS A 140 -6.19 17.80 -6.26
CA HIS A 140 -6.56 19.11 -6.83
C HIS A 140 -6.00 19.31 -8.25
N LEU A 141 -4.86 18.70 -8.55
CA LEU A 141 -4.13 18.80 -9.82
C LEU A 141 -3.54 17.45 -10.19
N SER A 142 -2.89 17.39 -11.36
CA SER A 142 -2.07 16.23 -11.75
C SER A 142 -0.90 16.05 -10.77
N THR A 143 -0.69 14.80 -10.32
CA THR A 143 0.35 14.42 -9.36
C THR A 143 1.08 13.15 -9.83
N ASN A 144 1.53 13.14 -11.09
CA ASN A 144 2.08 11.98 -11.79
C ASN A 144 3.26 11.30 -11.07
N TRP A 145 3.97 12.02 -10.18
CA TRP A 145 5.05 11.45 -9.36
C TRP A 145 4.57 10.42 -8.32
N LEU A 146 3.24 10.30 -8.12
CA LEU A 146 2.59 9.30 -7.26
C LEU A 146 2.23 8.01 -8.02
N ASP A 147 2.34 7.99 -9.36
CA ASP A 147 2.06 6.82 -10.18
C ASP A 147 2.96 5.65 -9.79
N GLY A 148 2.36 4.45 -9.64
CA GLY A 148 3.06 3.25 -9.20
C GLY A 148 3.49 3.25 -7.72
N LYS A 149 3.06 4.25 -6.93
CA LYS A 149 3.31 4.34 -5.48
C LYS A 149 2.02 4.35 -4.66
N HIS A 150 0.95 4.89 -5.23
CA HIS A 150 -0.38 4.93 -4.62
C HIS A 150 -1.41 4.34 -5.58
N SER A 151 -2.30 3.50 -5.05
CA SER A 151 -3.32 2.80 -5.84
C SER A 151 -4.46 3.75 -6.17
N VAL A 152 -4.54 4.19 -7.43
CA VAL A 152 -5.68 4.94 -7.94
C VAL A 152 -6.87 4.00 -8.06
N PHE A 153 -8.02 4.36 -7.50
CA PHE A 153 -9.20 3.51 -7.50
C PHE A 153 -10.51 4.23 -7.82
N GLY A 154 -10.47 5.54 -8.08
CA GLY A 154 -11.65 6.28 -8.46
C GLY A 154 -11.35 7.65 -9.04
N LYS A 155 -12.41 8.29 -9.56
CA LYS A 155 -12.37 9.67 -10.08
C LYS A 155 -13.66 10.40 -9.72
N VAL A 156 -13.53 11.62 -9.24
CA VAL A 156 -14.66 12.53 -9.02
C VAL A 156 -15.26 12.89 -10.38
N ILE A 157 -16.54 12.62 -10.56
CA ILE A 157 -17.30 12.91 -11.77
C ILE A 157 -18.33 14.03 -11.58
N GLU A 158 -18.72 14.29 -10.32
CA GLU A 158 -19.57 15.40 -9.93
C GLU A 158 -19.04 16.00 -8.60
N GLY A 159 -19.09 17.32 -8.44
CA GLY A 159 -18.67 17.99 -7.22
C GLY A 159 -17.16 18.26 -7.13
N LEU A 160 -16.46 18.41 -8.25
CA LEU A 160 -15.04 18.79 -8.26
C LEU A 160 -14.82 20.18 -7.63
N ASP A 161 -15.78 21.08 -7.73
CA ASP A 161 -15.79 22.37 -7.02
C ASP A 161 -15.85 22.21 -5.50
N VAL A 162 -16.51 21.15 -5.01
CA VAL A 162 -16.56 20.80 -3.59
C VAL A 162 -15.19 20.34 -3.12
N VAL A 163 -14.47 19.51 -3.91
CA VAL A 163 -13.08 19.11 -3.60
C VAL A 163 -12.22 20.35 -3.31
N ASN A 164 -12.35 21.38 -4.14
CA ASN A 164 -11.59 22.63 -4.00
C ASN A 164 -12.05 23.53 -2.83
N LYS A 165 -13.24 23.29 -2.26
CA LYS A 165 -13.79 24.02 -1.10
C LYS A 165 -13.48 23.37 0.24
N ILE A 166 -13.13 22.07 0.24
CA ILE A 166 -12.78 21.34 1.47
C ILE A 166 -11.56 21.98 2.13
N GLN A 167 -11.67 22.18 3.41
CA GLN A 167 -10.62 22.65 4.29
C GLN A 167 -10.25 21.60 5.33
N GLN A 168 -9.11 21.75 5.96
CA GLN A 168 -8.69 20.84 7.02
C GLN A 168 -9.74 20.83 8.13
N ASP A 169 -10.02 19.63 8.64
CA ASP A 169 -11.04 19.32 9.64
C ASP A 169 -12.51 19.39 9.16
N ASP A 170 -12.77 19.68 7.88
CA ASP A 170 -14.10 19.47 7.31
C ASP A 170 -14.50 17.99 7.41
N ILE A 171 -15.82 17.75 7.56
CA ILE A 171 -16.37 16.45 7.94
C ILE A 171 -16.99 15.75 6.74
N ILE A 172 -16.77 14.44 6.65
CA ILE A 172 -17.54 13.51 5.83
C ILE A 172 -18.80 13.18 6.65
N ASP A 173 -19.92 13.83 6.37
CA ASP A 173 -21.17 13.57 7.07
C ASP A 173 -21.62 12.11 6.86
N SER A 174 -21.49 11.64 5.63
CA SER A 174 -21.74 10.24 5.31
C SER A 174 -21.13 9.85 3.95
N LEU A 175 -20.87 8.55 3.76
CA LEU A 175 -20.43 7.98 2.51
C LEU A 175 -21.33 6.80 2.13
N ARG A 176 -21.90 6.83 0.90
CA ARG A 176 -22.83 5.80 0.43
C ARG A 176 -22.40 5.25 -0.92
N ILE A 177 -22.53 3.94 -1.09
CA ILE A 177 -22.18 3.24 -2.34
C ILE A 177 -23.44 3.11 -3.20
N ILE A 178 -23.32 3.52 -4.45
CA ILE A 178 -24.38 3.42 -5.49
C ILE A 178 -23.93 2.43 -6.54
N ARG A 179 -24.78 1.47 -6.88
CA ARG A 179 -24.54 0.42 -7.85
C ARG A 179 -25.57 0.52 -8.97
N GLU A 180 -25.13 0.86 -10.18
CA GLU A 180 -26.04 1.10 -11.31
C GLU A 180 -25.89 0.09 -12.46
N SER A 181 -24.80 -0.72 -12.46
CA SER A 181 -24.64 -1.80 -13.45
C SER A 181 -24.90 -3.18 -12.83
N PRO A 182 -25.26 -4.20 -13.62
CA PRO A 182 -25.43 -5.56 -13.13
C PRO A 182 -24.16 -6.10 -12.42
N GLU A 183 -22.99 -5.80 -12.94
CA GLU A 183 -21.71 -6.22 -12.35
C GLU A 183 -21.46 -5.49 -11.02
N ALA A 184 -21.81 -4.21 -10.93
CA ALA A 184 -21.68 -3.46 -9.69
C ALA A 184 -22.66 -3.97 -8.62
N ILE A 185 -23.90 -4.35 -9.01
CA ILE A 185 -24.91 -4.94 -8.12
C ILE A 185 -24.43 -6.29 -7.60
N ALA A 186 -23.82 -7.11 -8.47
CA ALA A 186 -23.29 -8.43 -8.11
C ALA A 186 -21.96 -8.37 -7.34
N PHE A 187 -21.36 -7.20 -7.18
CA PHE A 187 -20.05 -7.04 -6.54
C PHE A 187 -20.16 -7.20 -5.02
N ASP A 188 -19.82 -8.38 -4.52
CA ASP A 188 -19.69 -8.67 -3.10
C ASP A 188 -18.31 -8.22 -2.62
N ALA A 189 -18.26 -7.03 -2.01
CA ALA A 189 -17.01 -6.40 -1.62
C ALA A 189 -16.20 -7.22 -0.62
N VAL A 190 -16.83 -7.89 0.34
CA VAL A 190 -16.12 -8.70 1.36
C VAL A 190 -15.47 -9.92 0.69
N ASN A 191 -16.23 -10.65 -0.10
CA ASN A 191 -15.72 -11.85 -0.79
C ASN A 191 -14.65 -11.50 -1.83
N VAL A 192 -14.83 -10.42 -2.59
CA VAL A 192 -13.83 -9.93 -3.56
C VAL A 192 -12.54 -9.55 -2.86
N TYR A 193 -12.61 -8.80 -1.75
CA TYR A 193 -11.43 -8.44 -0.99
C TYR A 193 -10.69 -9.67 -0.48
N GLN A 194 -11.37 -10.60 0.18
CA GLN A 194 -10.76 -11.81 0.74
C GLN A 194 -10.10 -12.67 -0.35
N SER A 195 -10.80 -12.89 -1.46
CA SER A 195 -10.30 -13.69 -2.58
C SER A 195 -9.06 -13.04 -3.21
N LYS A 196 -9.11 -11.73 -3.50
CA LYS A 196 -8.00 -11.01 -4.12
C LYS A 196 -6.80 -10.84 -3.17
N PHE A 197 -7.04 -10.64 -1.89
CA PHE A 197 -5.99 -10.61 -0.88
C PHE A 197 -5.25 -11.95 -0.79
N GLN A 198 -6.00 -13.07 -0.75
CA GLN A 198 -5.41 -14.41 -0.72
C GLN A 198 -4.66 -14.74 -2.02
N GLU A 199 -5.21 -14.36 -3.18
CA GLU A 199 -4.53 -14.49 -4.49
C GLU A 199 -3.20 -13.74 -4.51
N ASN A 200 -3.17 -12.49 -4.04
CA ASN A 200 -1.96 -11.69 -3.93
C ASN A 200 -0.92 -12.34 -2.99
N LYS A 201 -1.36 -12.79 -1.82
CA LYS A 201 -0.50 -13.48 -0.87
C LYS A 201 0.16 -14.71 -1.49
N THR A 202 -0.62 -15.56 -2.15
CA THR A 202 -0.12 -16.77 -2.83
C THR A 202 0.88 -16.40 -3.95
N LYS A 203 0.61 -15.34 -4.72
CA LYS A 203 1.54 -14.86 -5.76
C LYS A 203 2.86 -14.38 -5.17
N GLN A 204 2.80 -13.60 -4.08
CA GLN A 204 4.02 -13.13 -3.40
C GLN A 204 4.84 -14.29 -2.83
N GLU A 205 4.19 -15.25 -2.18
CA GLU A 205 4.86 -16.46 -1.66
C GLU A 205 5.53 -17.26 -2.78
N ALA A 206 4.85 -17.42 -3.91
CA ALA A 206 5.42 -18.09 -5.08
C ALA A 206 6.62 -17.33 -5.68
N GLN A 207 6.53 -15.99 -5.77
CA GLN A 207 7.64 -15.16 -6.25
C GLN A 207 8.86 -15.23 -5.32
N ILE A 208 8.65 -15.11 -4.02
CA ILE A 208 9.71 -15.25 -3.00
C ILE A 208 10.37 -16.62 -3.12
N LYS A 209 9.58 -17.69 -3.24
CA LYS A 209 10.08 -19.05 -3.42
C LYS A 209 10.88 -19.22 -4.70
N ALA A 210 10.43 -18.66 -5.82
CA ALA A 210 11.15 -18.70 -7.10
C ALA A 210 12.48 -17.90 -7.03
N GLN A 211 12.49 -16.71 -6.44
CA GLN A 211 13.69 -15.92 -6.23
C GLN A 211 14.69 -16.67 -5.34
N MET A 212 14.22 -17.27 -4.25
CA MET A 212 15.06 -18.07 -3.37
C MET A 212 15.66 -19.26 -4.12
N GLN A 213 14.86 -19.99 -4.90
CA GLN A 213 15.35 -21.12 -5.70
C GLN A 213 16.42 -20.69 -6.72
N ALA A 214 16.25 -19.53 -7.33
CA ALA A 214 17.25 -18.95 -8.23
C ALA A 214 18.57 -18.68 -7.50
N VAL A 215 18.53 -18.08 -6.30
CA VAL A 215 19.73 -17.87 -5.48
C VAL A 215 20.40 -19.17 -5.07
N LEU A 216 19.61 -20.17 -4.63
CA LEU A 216 20.12 -21.49 -4.22
C LEU A 216 20.77 -22.28 -5.36
N SER A 217 20.54 -21.88 -6.61
CA SER A 217 21.14 -22.50 -7.82
C SER A 217 22.39 -21.79 -8.29
N THR A 218 22.81 -20.68 -7.68
CA THR A 218 24.00 -19.95 -8.11
C THR A 218 25.29 -20.70 -7.76
N PRO A 219 26.36 -20.53 -8.56
CA PRO A 219 27.68 -21.13 -8.25
C PRO A 219 28.19 -20.69 -6.87
N GLU A 220 27.95 -19.45 -6.48
CA GLU A 220 28.36 -18.89 -5.20
C GLU A 220 27.67 -19.60 -4.04
N TYR A 221 26.35 -19.84 -4.17
CA TYR A 221 25.61 -20.56 -3.14
C TYR A 221 26.05 -22.03 -3.07
N ILE A 222 26.27 -22.69 -4.18
CA ILE A 222 26.79 -24.07 -4.22
C ILE A 222 28.17 -24.17 -3.56
N ALA A 223 29.03 -23.21 -3.80
CA ALA A 223 30.34 -23.12 -3.14
C ALA A 223 30.18 -22.93 -1.61
N PHE A 224 29.27 -22.05 -1.20
CA PHE A 224 28.94 -21.85 0.22
C PHE A 224 28.35 -23.14 0.84
N GLU A 225 27.44 -23.81 0.17
CA GLU A 225 26.85 -25.07 0.67
C GLU A 225 27.93 -26.15 0.87
N ASN A 226 28.83 -26.33 -0.09
CA ASN A 226 29.96 -27.23 0.02
C ASN A 226 30.88 -26.87 1.18
N PHE A 227 31.20 -25.59 1.35
CA PHE A 227 31.98 -25.08 2.49
C PHE A 227 31.28 -25.39 3.81
N ALA A 228 29.98 -25.08 3.92
CA ALA A 228 29.21 -25.32 5.15
C ALA A 228 29.18 -26.79 5.52
N ARG A 229 28.91 -27.68 4.57
CA ARG A 229 28.91 -29.16 4.80
C ARG A 229 30.26 -29.70 5.21
N SER A 230 31.34 -29.21 4.59
CA SER A 230 32.71 -29.69 4.86
C SER A 230 33.23 -29.19 6.21
N ASN A 231 32.97 -27.93 6.57
CA ASN A 231 33.52 -27.33 7.78
C ASN A 231 32.59 -27.44 9.00
N PHE A 232 31.29 -27.60 8.78
CA PHE A 232 30.29 -27.67 9.83
C PHE A 232 29.32 -28.85 9.60
N PRO A 233 29.77 -30.11 9.63
CA PRO A 233 28.97 -31.27 9.27
C PRO A 233 27.73 -31.49 10.16
N LYS A 234 27.67 -30.85 11.33
CA LYS A 234 26.52 -30.88 12.25
C LYS A 234 25.56 -29.70 12.05
N ALA A 235 25.88 -28.75 11.15
CA ALA A 235 24.98 -27.63 10.89
C ALA A 235 23.72 -28.10 10.15
N ILE A 236 22.61 -27.49 10.50
CA ILE A 236 21.29 -27.77 9.97
C ILE A 236 20.96 -26.74 8.91
N LYS A 237 20.54 -27.17 7.71
CA LYS A 237 20.07 -26.30 6.66
C LYS A 237 18.64 -25.84 6.98
N ALA A 238 18.41 -24.54 7.01
CA ALA A 238 17.09 -23.94 7.13
C ALA A 238 16.41 -23.78 5.76
N ASP A 239 15.07 -23.61 5.77
CA ASP A 239 14.26 -23.46 4.55
C ASP A 239 14.69 -22.26 3.69
N LEU A 240 15.17 -21.19 4.33
CA LEU A 240 15.72 -20.01 3.64
C LEU A 240 17.15 -20.20 3.08
N GLY A 241 17.69 -21.40 3.12
CA GLY A 241 18.98 -21.76 2.54
C GLY A 241 20.21 -21.41 3.40
N TYR A 242 20.07 -20.78 4.55
CA TYR A 242 21.19 -20.63 5.49
C TYR A 242 21.42 -21.91 6.32
N TYR A 243 22.60 -22.00 6.89
CA TYR A 243 22.96 -23.09 7.81
C TYR A 243 23.13 -22.54 9.22
N TYR A 244 22.69 -23.27 10.22
CA TYR A 244 22.91 -22.94 11.63
C TYR A 244 23.41 -24.12 12.43
N LEU A 245 24.19 -23.82 13.46
CA LEU A 245 24.68 -24.78 14.45
C LEU A 245 24.51 -24.15 15.83
N VAL A 246 23.73 -24.80 16.69
CA VAL A 246 23.54 -24.37 18.07
C VAL A 246 24.63 -24.98 18.94
N ASN A 247 25.55 -24.14 19.43
CA ASN A 247 26.62 -24.55 20.33
C ASN A 247 26.13 -24.73 21.77
N SER A 248 25.20 -23.85 22.20
CA SER A 248 24.53 -23.98 23.50
C SER A 248 23.13 -23.35 23.39
N LEU A 249 22.13 -24.07 23.89
CA LEU A 249 20.76 -23.58 23.92
C LEU A 249 20.56 -22.62 25.10
N GLY A 250 19.97 -21.46 24.86
CA GLY A 250 19.61 -20.50 25.88
C GLY A 250 18.47 -21.00 26.76
N LYS A 251 18.31 -20.33 27.91
CA LYS A 251 17.25 -20.61 28.90
C LYS A 251 16.26 -19.46 29.04
N GLY A 252 16.45 -18.38 28.29
CA GLY A 252 15.56 -17.21 28.30
C GLY A 252 14.25 -17.48 27.52
N PRO A 253 13.36 -16.48 27.43
CA PRO A 253 12.13 -16.59 26.66
C PRO A 253 12.41 -16.70 25.17
N MET A 254 11.46 -17.25 24.42
CA MET A 254 11.46 -17.20 22.95
C MET A 254 11.14 -15.78 22.51
N PRO A 255 11.94 -15.18 21.62
CA PRO A 255 11.63 -13.87 21.08
C PRO A 255 10.34 -13.89 20.24
N ALA A 256 9.51 -12.86 20.36
CA ALA A 256 8.34 -12.67 19.53
C ALA A 256 8.64 -11.69 18.39
N LYS A 257 7.98 -11.85 17.24
CA LYS A 257 8.10 -10.91 16.11
C LYS A 257 7.79 -9.48 16.57
N GLY A 258 8.67 -8.54 16.24
CA GLY A 258 8.58 -7.13 16.63
C GLY A 258 9.14 -6.81 18.03
N GLN A 259 9.59 -7.82 18.77
CA GLN A 259 10.24 -7.61 20.07
C GLN A 259 11.66 -7.10 19.87
N GLU A 260 12.07 -6.11 20.66
CA GLU A 260 13.47 -5.64 20.73
C GLU A 260 14.34 -6.69 21.37
N ILE A 261 15.44 -7.02 20.70
CA ILE A 261 16.46 -7.96 21.18
C ILE A 261 17.86 -7.36 21.01
N ALA A 262 18.79 -7.80 21.84
CA ALA A 262 20.19 -7.43 21.79
C ALA A 262 21.06 -8.64 21.40
N VAL A 263 21.89 -8.49 20.38
CA VAL A 263 22.69 -9.59 19.80
C VAL A 263 24.16 -9.23 19.73
N HIS A 264 25.01 -10.08 20.33
CA HIS A 264 26.44 -10.08 20.07
C HIS A 264 26.78 -10.99 18.90
N TYR A 265 27.69 -10.57 18.02
CA TYR A 265 28.05 -11.34 16.84
C TYR A 265 29.51 -11.17 16.42
N VAL A 266 29.97 -12.11 15.58
CA VAL A 266 31.20 -12.01 14.80
C VAL A 266 30.89 -12.50 13.38
N GLY A 267 30.97 -11.59 12.40
CA GLY A 267 30.79 -11.87 10.98
C GLY A 267 32.14 -12.27 10.34
N ARG A 268 32.17 -13.42 9.65
CA ARG A 268 33.36 -13.94 8.94
C ARG A 268 33.01 -14.28 7.50
N LEU A 269 33.97 -14.06 6.59
CA LEU A 269 33.95 -14.62 5.25
C LEU A 269 34.32 -16.12 5.30
N MET A 270 34.16 -16.83 4.18
CA MET A 270 34.49 -18.26 4.08
C MET A 270 35.99 -18.54 4.27
N ASP A 271 36.86 -17.58 3.99
CA ASP A 271 38.31 -17.65 4.25
C ASP A 271 38.67 -17.40 5.72
N GLY A 272 37.69 -17.11 6.58
CA GLY A 272 37.88 -16.83 7.99
C GLY A 272 38.08 -15.34 8.34
N THR A 273 38.23 -14.47 7.34
CA THR A 273 38.40 -13.02 7.54
C THR A 273 37.19 -12.43 8.27
N ILE A 274 37.42 -11.73 9.36
CA ILE A 274 36.36 -11.01 10.09
C ILE A 274 36.05 -9.73 9.34
N PHE A 275 34.81 -9.58 8.88
CA PHE A 275 34.35 -8.35 8.22
C PHE A 275 33.59 -7.42 9.17
N ASP A 276 32.97 -7.96 10.23
CA ASP A 276 32.32 -7.16 11.27
C ASP A 276 32.13 -7.97 12.57
N GLN A 277 32.06 -7.28 13.70
CA GLN A 277 31.84 -7.90 15.01
C GLN A 277 31.40 -6.88 16.06
N SER A 278 30.68 -7.35 17.06
CA SER A 278 30.31 -6.55 18.25
C SER A 278 31.31 -6.66 19.41
N LYS A 279 32.44 -7.39 19.26
CA LYS A 279 33.43 -7.52 20.30
C LYS A 279 34.04 -6.16 20.68
N GLY A 280 33.97 -5.80 21.97
CA GLY A 280 34.42 -4.48 22.47
C GLY A 280 33.47 -3.33 22.21
N ARG A 281 32.29 -3.61 21.73
CA ARG A 281 31.15 -2.66 21.51
C ARG A 281 29.89 -3.20 22.21
N PRO A 282 28.87 -2.37 22.46
CA PRO A 282 27.54 -2.84 22.84
C PRO A 282 26.98 -3.84 21.80
N PRO A 283 26.07 -4.75 22.21
CA PRO A 283 25.32 -5.56 21.25
C PRO A 283 24.55 -4.68 20.28
N ILE A 284 24.21 -5.20 19.11
CA ILE A 284 23.25 -4.54 18.24
C ILE A 284 21.84 -4.81 18.77
N GLU A 285 21.00 -3.77 18.75
CA GLU A 285 19.62 -3.84 19.20
C GLU A 285 18.68 -3.59 18.01
N PHE A 286 17.66 -4.43 17.87
CA PHE A 286 16.67 -4.30 16.80
C PHE A 286 15.43 -5.13 17.11
N ALA A 287 14.31 -4.75 16.47
CA ALA A 287 13.06 -5.49 16.51
C ALA A 287 13.15 -6.72 15.58
N VAL A 288 13.15 -7.93 16.16
CA VAL A 288 13.34 -9.19 15.42
C VAL A 288 12.12 -9.51 14.52
N GLY A 289 12.38 -10.09 13.33
CA GLY A 289 11.34 -10.49 12.38
C GLY A 289 10.69 -9.33 11.61
N THR A 290 11.33 -8.16 11.58
CA THR A 290 10.80 -6.94 10.96
C THR A 290 11.58 -6.49 9.72
N GLY A 291 12.57 -7.26 9.26
CA GLY A 291 13.41 -6.91 8.11
C GLY A 291 14.50 -5.88 8.43
N ARG A 292 14.81 -5.65 9.69
CA ARG A 292 15.91 -4.74 10.13
C ARG A 292 17.29 -5.33 9.92
N VAL A 293 17.39 -6.64 9.83
CA VAL A 293 18.61 -7.42 9.61
C VAL A 293 18.45 -8.36 8.42
N ILE A 294 19.52 -9.04 8.02
CA ILE A 294 19.45 -10.01 6.92
C ILE A 294 18.44 -11.12 7.22
N PRO A 295 17.73 -11.64 6.19
CA PRO A 295 16.61 -12.58 6.39
C PRO A 295 16.95 -13.81 7.21
N GLY A 296 18.17 -14.36 7.06
CA GLY A 296 18.61 -15.49 7.85
C GLY A 296 18.70 -15.22 9.37
N TRP A 297 19.04 -13.99 9.76
CA TRP A 297 19.03 -13.58 11.17
C TRP A 297 17.62 -13.40 11.70
N ASP A 298 16.76 -12.70 10.92
CA ASP A 298 15.35 -12.49 11.31
C ASP A 298 14.62 -13.83 11.52
N ASP A 299 14.90 -14.82 10.68
CA ASP A 299 14.31 -16.15 10.80
C ASP A 299 14.94 -16.96 11.95
N ALA A 300 16.28 -17.01 12.03
CA ALA A 300 16.98 -17.82 13.03
C ALA A 300 16.71 -17.37 14.46
N LEU A 301 16.72 -16.05 14.70
CA LEU A 301 16.57 -15.50 16.04
C LEU A 301 15.16 -15.67 16.62
N LEU A 302 14.16 -15.92 15.79
CA LEU A 302 12.81 -16.30 16.23
C LEU A 302 12.67 -17.79 16.60
N LYS A 303 13.66 -18.63 16.25
CA LYS A 303 13.61 -20.09 16.46
C LYS A 303 14.27 -20.55 17.76
N PHE A 304 15.01 -19.66 18.42
CA PHE A 304 15.81 -20.04 19.59
C PHE A 304 15.58 -19.10 20.78
N PRO A 305 15.57 -19.63 22.00
CA PRO A 305 15.41 -18.84 23.22
C PRO A 305 16.61 -17.91 23.44
N VAL A 306 16.37 -16.81 24.15
CA VAL A 306 17.41 -15.84 24.52
C VAL A 306 18.55 -16.54 25.31
N GLY A 307 19.79 -16.17 24.97
CA GLY A 307 21.01 -16.78 25.49
C GLY A 307 21.53 -17.97 24.70
N THR A 308 20.90 -18.32 23.57
CA THR A 308 21.41 -19.33 22.62
C THR A 308 22.67 -18.83 21.93
N LYS A 309 23.64 -19.74 21.74
CA LYS A 309 24.86 -19.50 20.98
C LYS A 309 25.01 -20.50 19.85
#